data_ceee998e6c15606aedd4c2ccdfb22879
#
_entry.id   ceee998e6c15606aedd4c2ccdfb22879
#
_cell.length_a   1.000
_cell.length_b   1.000
_cell.length_c   1.000
_cell.angle_alpha   90.00
_cell.angle_beta   90.00
_cell.angle_gamma   90.00
#
_symmetry.space_group_name_H-M   'P 1'
#
loop_
_entity.id
_entity.type
_entity.pdbx_description
1 polymer ?
#
loop_
_entity_poly.entity_id
_entity_poly.type
_entity_poly.pdbx_seq_one_letter_code
_entity_poly.pdbx_strand_id
1 'polypeptide(L)'
;MWDYSEKVKDHFFHPRNAKIVEVANAVGDVGSIVCGDALRLMLKINPETEVIEDAGFQTFGCGSAIASSSALTEMIKGMKLEDALKITNKDIADYLDGLPPEKMHCSVMGREALDAAAANYRGESYESAHADSPLVCKCFGVDEAHIVRAIRENHLTTVQDVTNYTKAGGACGSCHEKIEEIIERTLREMANDEAASAEKDRSRTGEASEKAVPETPRELSAAERIKAEADAEIRALEEQMQRVREEAQAKIARAQEEARRRDEQLRAAKEEELRKAAEVSETADEGPVNEDVPFYAEVVRVINDMKVALAQDGGSVELKKVTSEKVYVELSGSCVGCMMTDMTLSWIQQQIMEAVGHYVQVINTAAPAPLFPE
;
A
#
# COMPACT_ATOMS: atom_id res chain seq x y z
N MET A 1 -9.07 9.61 -8.40
CA MET A 1 -7.64 9.92 -8.72
C MET A 1 -6.98 10.26 -7.40
N TRP A 2 -5.86 9.62 -7.05
CA TRP A 2 -5.14 9.93 -5.81
C TRP A 2 -4.63 11.36 -5.86
N ASP A 3 -4.89 12.15 -4.83
CA ASP A 3 -4.36 13.52 -4.74
C ASP A 3 -3.00 13.45 -4.04
N TYR A 4 -1.96 13.30 -4.85
CA TYR A 4 -0.58 13.27 -4.37
C TYR A 4 -0.06 14.68 -4.15
N SER A 5 0.72 14.88 -3.08
CA SER A 5 1.49 16.11 -2.87
C SER A 5 2.41 16.39 -4.06
N GLU A 6 2.78 17.64 -4.26
CA GLU A 6 3.74 18.01 -5.31
C GLU A 6 5.09 17.33 -5.09
N LYS A 7 5.45 17.07 -3.86
CA LYS A 7 6.70 16.39 -3.49
C LYS A 7 6.67 14.90 -3.83
N VAL A 8 5.53 14.22 -3.64
CA VAL A 8 5.35 12.85 -4.12
C VAL A 8 5.47 12.80 -5.65
N LYS A 9 4.83 13.73 -6.36
CA LYS A 9 4.91 13.83 -7.83
C LYS A 9 6.34 14.05 -8.29
N ASP A 10 7.06 14.98 -7.65
CA ASP A 10 8.44 15.28 -8.00
C ASP A 10 9.36 14.06 -7.79
N HIS A 11 9.28 13.37 -6.64
CA HIS A 11 10.04 12.16 -6.37
C HIS A 11 9.65 10.97 -7.26
N PHE A 12 8.43 10.95 -7.77
CA PHE A 12 7.98 9.94 -8.73
C PHE A 12 8.52 10.19 -10.14
N PHE A 13 8.38 11.43 -10.65
CA PHE A 13 8.82 11.76 -12.02
C PHE A 13 10.32 11.97 -12.14
N HIS A 14 10.98 12.41 -11.05
CA HIS A 14 12.42 12.67 -10.99
C HIS A 14 13.03 11.96 -9.78
N PRO A 15 13.02 10.62 -9.74
CA PRO A 15 13.47 9.88 -8.57
C PRO A 15 14.98 10.08 -8.34
N ARG A 16 15.35 10.43 -7.11
CA ARG A 16 16.72 10.56 -6.65
C ARG A 16 17.26 9.17 -6.30
N ASN A 17 18.52 8.93 -6.68
CA ASN A 17 19.19 7.69 -6.34
C ASN A 17 18.53 6.40 -6.89
N ALA A 18 17.70 6.47 -7.91
CA ALA A 18 17.16 5.31 -8.63
C ALA A 18 18.28 4.68 -9.50
N LYS A 19 19.28 4.08 -8.85
CA LYS A 19 20.50 3.56 -9.46
C LYS A 19 21.01 2.32 -8.73
N ILE A 20 21.89 1.57 -9.38
CA ILE A 20 22.69 0.52 -8.74
C ILE A 20 23.90 1.17 -8.06
N VAL A 21 24.19 0.74 -6.83
CA VAL A 21 25.43 1.09 -6.12
C VAL A 21 26.41 -0.06 -6.31
N GLU A 22 27.38 0.11 -7.20
CA GLU A 22 28.31 -0.97 -7.63
C GLU A 22 29.16 -1.56 -6.49
N VAL A 23 29.47 -0.75 -5.48
CA VAL A 23 30.27 -1.15 -4.31
C VAL A 23 29.44 -1.13 -3.04
N ALA A 24 28.17 -1.51 -3.13
CA ALA A 24 27.31 -1.65 -1.95
C ALA A 24 27.86 -2.75 -1.04
N ASN A 25 27.91 -2.46 0.27
CA ASN A 25 28.26 -3.41 1.33
C ASN A 25 27.11 -3.69 2.28
N ALA A 26 25.93 -3.14 1.98
CA ALA A 26 24.68 -3.41 2.67
C ALA A 26 23.53 -3.43 1.63
N VAL A 27 22.79 -4.52 1.57
CA VAL A 27 21.68 -4.70 0.64
C VAL A 27 20.46 -5.21 1.39
N GLY A 28 19.32 -4.55 1.21
CA GLY A 28 18.04 -4.97 1.77
C GLY A 28 17.03 -5.23 0.66
N ASP A 29 16.54 -6.46 0.59
CA ASP A 29 15.49 -6.88 -0.34
C ASP A 29 14.21 -7.11 0.46
N VAL A 30 13.12 -6.46 0.07
CA VAL A 30 11.80 -6.61 0.71
C VAL A 30 10.68 -6.64 -0.32
N GLY A 31 9.57 -7.24 0.07
CA GLY A 31 8.41 -7.42 -0.78
C GLY A 31 8.62 -8.52 -1.83
N SER A 32 7.69 -8.59 -2.79
CA SER A 32 7.72 -9.59 -3.87
C SER A 32 7.03 -9.02 -5.10
N ILE A 33 7.60 -9.27 -6.27
CA ILE A 33 6.99 -8.91 -7.56
C ILE A 33 5.61 -9.56 -7.70
N VAL A 34 5.41 -10.75 -7.16
CA VAL A 34 4.12 -11.47 -7.16
C VAL A 34 3.05 -10.70 -6.36
N CYS A 35 3.47 -10.00 -5.28
CA CYS A 35 2.57 -9.17 -4.46
C CYS A 35 2.39 -7.74 -5.01
N GLY A 36 3.03 -7.42 -6.13
CA GLY A 36 2.92 -6.16 -6.84
C GLY A 36 3.80 -5.03 -6.32
N ASP A 37 4.55 -5.23 -5.22
CA ASP A 37 5.53 -4.28 -4.72
C ASP A 37 6.80 -5.02 -4.24
N ALA A 38 7.95 -4.58 -4.70
CA ALA A 38 9.26 -5.08 -4.30
C ALA A 38 10.25 -3.91 -4.27
N LEU A 39 11.16 -3.91 -3.31
CA LEU A 39 12.20 -2.91 -3.15
C LEU A 39 13.53 -3.57 -2.82
N ARG A 40 14.56 -3.22 -3.58
CA ARG A 40 15.96 -3.47 -3.27
C ARG A 40 16.62 -2.14 -2.91
N LEU A 41 17.08 -2.01 -1.68
CA LEU A 41 17.88 -0.89 -1.19
C LEU A 41 19.35 -1.31 -1.13
N MET A 42 20.23 -0.49 -1.70
CA MET A 42 21.68 -0.72 -1.74
C MET A 42 22.39 0.45 -1.07
N LEU A 43 23.22 0.17 -0.06
CA LEU A 43 23.94 1.18 0.68
C LEU A 43 25.46 0.93 0.57
N LYS A 44 26.20 2.01 0.45
CA LYS A 44 27.66 2.03 0.68
C LYS A 44 27.90 2.68 2.02
N ILE A 45 28.30 1.89 3.01
CA ILE A 45 28.56 2.32 4.39
C ILE A 45 30.07 2.31 4.59
N ASN A 46 30.60 3.42 5.11
CA ASN A 46 32.01 3.50 5.49
C ASN A 46 32.26 2.64 6.74
N PRO A 47 33.16 1.62 6.69
CA PRO A 47 33.32 0.68 7.78
C PRO A 47 34.00 1.29 9.04
N GLU A 48 34.67 2.44 8.92
CA GLU A 48 35.33 3.10 10.05
C GLU A 48 34.41 4.09 10.78
N THR A 49 33.55 4.78 10.04
CA THR A 49 32.68 5.85 10.57
C THR A 49 31.23 5.46 10.68
N GLU A 50 30.84 4.34 10.05
CA GLU A 50 29.47 3.87 9.89
C GLU A 50 28.54 4.87 9.17
N VAL A 51 29.10 5.83 8.43
CA VAL A 51 28.35 6.80 7.64
C VAL A 51 27.93 6.18 6.31
N ILE A 52 26.69 6.39 5.92
CA ILE A 52 26.14 6.01 4.62
C ILE A 52 26.66 6.99 3.57
N GLU A 53 27.70 6.61 2.85
CA GLU A 53 28.34 7.45 1.81
C GLU A 53 27.52 7.54 0.54
N ASP A 54 26.86 6.44 0.16
CA ASP A 54 25.98 6.40 -1.00
C ASP A 54 24.80 5.46 -0.77
N ALA A 55 23.68 5.76 -1.40
CA ALA A 55 22.48 4.95 -1.38
C ALA A 55 21.88 4.86 -2.78
N GLY A 56 21.32 3.73 -3.12
CA GLY A 56 20.60 3.52 -4.36
C GLY A 56 19.45 2.54 -4.17
N PHE A 57 18.49 2.58 -5.05
CA PHE A 57 17.38 1.64 -5.00
C PHE A 57 16.93 1.18 -6.37
N GLN A 58 16.33 0.00 -6.39
CA GLN A 58 15.52 -0.53 -7.48
C GLN A 58 14.17 -0.96 -6.89
N THR A 59 13.08 -0.54 -7.50
CA THR A 59 11.73 -0.89 -7.02
C THR A 59 10.83 -1.30 -8.17
N PHE A 60 9.95 -2.24 -7.89
CA PHE A 60 8.80 -2.59 -8.70
C PHE A 60 7.56 -2.26 -7.85
N GLY A 61 6.69 -1.37 -8.34
CA GLY A 61 5.53 -0.94 -7.56
C GLY A 61 4.88 0.32 -8.11
N CYS A 62 3.99 0.89 -7.31
CA CYS A 62 3.26 2.11 -7.68
C CYS A 62 4.13 3.38 -7.54
N GLY A 63 3.61 4.53 -8.00
CA GLY A 63 4.30 5.81 -7.89
C GLY A 63 4.69 6.21 -6.46
N SER A 64 3.88 5.82 -5.46
CA SER A 64 4.21 6.04 -4.05
C SER A 64 5.40 5.19 -3.59
N ALA A 65 5.58 3.96 -4.11
CA ALA A 65 6.73 3.12 -3.80
C ALA A 65 8.02 3.75 -4.34
N ILE A 66 7.99 4.28 -5.58
CA ILE A 66 9.12 5.01 -6.16
C ILE A 66 9.43 6.27 -5.34
N ALA A 67 8.41 7.06 -5.01
CA ALA A 67 8.57 8.31 -4.26
C ALA A 67 9.12 8.05 -2.84
N SER A 68 8.59 7.05 -2.12
CA SER A 68 9.06 6.70 -0.77
C SER A 68 10.50 6.19 -0.77
N SER A 69 10.87 5.36 -1.76
CA SER A 69 12.24 4.87 -1.90
C SER A 69 13.21 6.00 -2.24
N SER A 70 12.81 6.90 -3.13
CA SER A 70 13.58 8.10 -3.50
C SER A 70 13.79 9.01 -2.28
N ALA A 71 12.73 9.29 -1.51
CA ALA A 71 12.79 10.10 -0.30
C ALA A 71 13.71 9.48 0.76
N LEU A 72 13.52 8.19 1.06
CA LEU A 72 14.37 7.48 2.02
C LEU A 72 15.85 7.61 1.67
N THR A 73 16.24 7.37 0.40
CA THR A 73 17.65 7.44 0.00
C THR A 73 18.23 8.85 0.11
N GLU A 74 17.45 9.91 -0.05
CA GLU A 74 17.89 11.28 0.23
C GLU A 74 18.06 11.53 1.73
N MET A 75 17.10 11.06 2.55
CA MET A 75 17.14 11.25 3.99
C MET A 75 18.36 10.61 4.64
N ILE A 76 18.70 9.37 4.24
CA ILE A 76 19.75 8.58 4.92
C ILE A 76 21.17 8.85 4.44
N LYS A 77 21.36 9.44 3.26
CA LYS A 77 22.71 9.77 2.77
C LYS A 77 23.41 10.78 3.66
N GLY A 78 24.63 10.46 4.08
CA GLY A 78 25.44 11.26 4.98
C GLY A 78 25.14 11.03 6.47
N MET A 79 24.13 10.23 6.82
CA MET A 79 23.83 9.85 8.19
C MET A 79 24.68 8.66 8.64
N LYS A 80 24.91 8.52 9.94
CA LYS A 80 25.36 7.26 10.52
C LYS A 80 24.25 6.22 10.44
N LEU A 81 24.60 4.95 10.24
CA LEU A 81 23.65 3.86 10.17
C LEU A 81 22.71 3.80 11.39
N GLU A 82 23.24 4.00 12.60
CA GLU A 82 22.45 4.06 13.84
C GLU A 82 21.39 5.15 13.83
N ASP A 83 21.69 6.31 13.27
CA ASP A 83 20.73 7.43 13.17
C ASP A 83 19.73 7.22 12.04
N ALA A 84 20.17 6.66 10.93
CA ALA A 84 19.28 6.27 9.83
C ALA A 84 18.22 5.25 10.29
N LEU A 85 18.59 4.30 11.16
CA LEU A 85 17.68 3.31 11.73
C LEU A 85 16.63 3.88 12.70
N LYS A 86 16.72 5.15 13.07
CA LYS A 86 15.68 5.86 13.87
C LYS A 86 14.58 6.45 12.99
N ILE A 87 14.82 6.56 11.68
CA ILE A 87 13.82 7.04 10.72
C ILE A 87 12.65 6.06 10.69
N THR A 88 11.46 6.58 10.92
CA THR A 88 10.22 5.80 10.88
C THR A 88 9.57 5.87 9.48
N ASN A 89 8.64 4.97 9.21
CA ASN A 89 7.81 5.07 8.00
C ASN A 89 6.98 6.38 7.97
N LYS A 90 6.63 6.91 9.15
CA LYS A 90 5.96 8.20 9.27
C LYS A 90 6.87 9.35 8.83
N ASP A 91 8.15 9.35 9.21
CA ASP A 91 9.10 10.38 8.79
C ASP A 91 9.27 10.40 7.26
N ILE A 92 9.27 9.22 6.61
CA ILE A 92 9.31 9.10 5.15
C ILE A 92 8.04 9.71 4.52
N ALA A 93 6.87 9.41 5.09
CA ALA A 93 5.61 9.97 4.62
C ALA A 93 5.54 11.48 4.84
N ASP A 94 5.95 11.97 6.02
CA ASP A 94 5.97 13.40 6.37
C ASP A 94 6.99 14.17 5.49
N TYR A 95 8.14 13.56 5.17
CA TYR A 95 9.10 14.13 4.22
C TYR A 95 8.49 14.38 2.84
N LEU A 96 7.55 13.53 2.42
CA LEU A 96 6.80 13.65 1.16
C LEU A 96 5.55 14.55 1.26
N ASP A 97 5.39 15.31 2.35
CA ASP A 97 4.19 16.12 2.65
C ASP A 97 2.91 15.26 2.74
N GLY A 98 3.04 14.01 3.15
CA GLY A 98 1.99 13.02 3.33
C GLY A 98 1.83 12.04 2.18
N LEU A 99 1.35 10.84 2.53
CA LEU A 99 0.90 9.82 1.59
C LEU A 99 -0.59 9.55 1.80
N PRO A 100 -1.35 9.20 0.74
CA PRO A 100 -2.72 8.71 0.92
C PRO A 100 -2.72 7.51 1.89
N PRO A 101 -3.74 7.37 2.76
CA PRO A 101 -3.80 6.28 3.74
C PRO A 101 -3.53 4.90 3.14
N GLU A 102 -4.14 4.61 1.98
CA GLU A 102 -4.00 3.33 1.26
C GLU A 102 -2.63 3.13 0.62
N LYS A 103 -1.73 4.12 0.73
CA LYS A 103 -0.35 4.09 0.22
C LYS A 103 0.70 4.11 1.32
N MET A 104 0.29 4.10 2.58
CA MET A 104 1.21 4.08 3.72
C MET A 104 2.13 2.85 3.72
N HIS A 105 1.67 1.69 3.22
CA HIS A 105 2.51 0.49 3.06
C HIS A 105 3.79 0.74 2.23
N CYS A 106 3.80 1.73 1.33
CA CYS A 106 4.99 2.06 0.54
C CYS A 106 6.11 2.65 1.42
N SER A 107 5.75 3.49 2.42
CA SER A 107 6.74 4.01 3.39
C SER A 107 7.20 2.93 4.37
N VAL A 108 6.30 2.01 4.77
CA VAL A 108 6.64 0.84 5.59
C VAL A 108 7.67 -0.03 4.87
N MET A 109 7.44 -0.36 3.60
CA MET A 109 8.38 -1.12 2.78
C MET A 109 9.77 -0.44 2.68
N GLY A 110 9.81 0.90 2.60
CA GLY A 110 11.06 1.67 2.63
C GLY A 110 11.83 1.45 3.94
N ARG A 111 11.12 1.52 5.07
CA ARG A 111 11.70 1.30 6.40
C ARG A 111 12.22 -0.13 6.56
N GLU A 112 11.45 -1.11 6.12
CA GLU A 112 11.84 -2.53 6.14
C GLU A 112 13.09 -2.82 5.30
N ALA A 113 13.20 -2.19 4.13
CA ALA A 113 14.39 -2.32 3.29
C ALA A 113 15.64 -1.78 3.98
N LEU A 114 15.50 -0.70 4.76
CA LEU A 114 16.60 -0.16 5.56
C LEU A 114 17.01 -1.11 6.69
N ASP A 115 16.05 -1.72 7.39
CA ASP A 115 16.31 -2.73 8.42
C ASP A 115 17.01 -3.97 7.84
N ALA A 116 16.52 -4.43 6.68
CA ALA A 116 17.12 -5.55 5.97
C ALA A 116 18.55 -5.26 5.51
N ALA A 117 18.81 -4.05 4.99
CA ALA A 117 20.14 -3.63 4.61
C ALA A 117 21.09 -3.55 5.82
N ALA A 118 20.61 -3.05 6.96
CA ALA A 118 21.39 -3.00 8.19
C ALA A 118 21.70 -4.39 8.75
N ALA A 119 20.74 -5.32 8.72
CA ALA A 119 20.97 -6.71 9.09
C ALA A 119 22.03 -7.36 8.19
N ASN A 120 21.92 -7.17 6.87
CA ASN A 120 22.88 -7.65 5.90
C ASN A 120 24.30 -7.09 6.17
N TYR A 121 24.41 -5.79 6.48
CA TYR A 121 25.70 -5.16 6.84
C TYR A 121 26.34 -5.80 8.07
N ARG A 122 25.53 -6.18 9.05
CA ARG A 122 25.96 -6.84 10.30
C ARG A 122 26.20 -8.34 10.14
N GLY A 123 25.93 -8.91 8.96
CA GLY A 123 26.03 -10.35 8.71
C GLY A 123 24.89 -11.14 9.32
N GLU A 124 23.76 -10.49 9.61
CA GLU A 124 22.54 -11.07 10.18
C GLU A 124 21.54 -11.33 9.03
N SER A 125 20.66 -12.34 9.19
CA SER A 125 19.56 -12.55 8.24
C SER A 125 18.30 -11.84 8.70
N TYR A 126 17.79 -10.94 7.89
CA TYR A 126 16.51 -10.27 8.15
C TYR A 126 15.33 -11.25 8.13
N GLU A 127 15.38 -12.26 7.26
CA GLU A 127 14.34 -13.29 7.16
C GLU A 127 14.27 -14.19 8.41
N SER A 128 15.39 -14.39 9.12
CA SER A 128 15.39 -15.24 10.31
C SER A 128 14.58 -14.66 11.48
N ALA A 129 14.38 -13.35 11.51
CA ALA A 129 13.53 -12.69 12.50
C ALA A 129 12.03 -12.94 12.28
N HIS A 130 11.66 -13.38 11.07
CA HIS A 130 10.26 -13.61 10.65
C HIS A 130 9.97 -15.07 10.25
N ALA A 131 11.00 -15.94 10.19
CA ALA A 131 10.90 -17.30 9.64
C ALA A 131 9.88 -18.19 10.35
N ASP A 132 9.60 -17.99 11.62
CA ASP A 132 8.68 -18.77 12.43
C ASP A 132 7.31 -18.10 12.62
N SER A 133 7.07 -16.95 11.99
CA SER A 133 5.80 -16.21 12.14
C SER A 133 4.71 -16.80 11.24
N PRO A 134 3.51 -17.13 11.80
CA PRO A 134 2.44 -17.72 11.01
C PRO A 134 1.90 -16.75 9.95
N LEU A 135 1.72 -17.26 8.73
CA LEU A 135 1.14 -16.49 7.63
C LEU A 135 -0.34 -16.17 7.94
N VAL A 136 -0.69 -14.90 7.93
CA VAL A 136 -2.05 -14.39 8.18
C VAL A 136 -2.76 -14.05 6.88
N CYS A 137 -2.17 -13.21 6.04
CA CYS A 137 -2.76 -12.84 4.75
C CYS A 137 -2.09 -13.60 3.60
N LYS A 138 -2.77 -14.61 3.06
CA LYS A 138 -2.26 -15.42 1.93
C LYS A 138 -2.20 -14.64 0.61
N CYS A 139 -3.07 -13.64 0.42
CA CYS A 139 -3.12 -12.86 -0.82
C CYS A 139 -1.87 -11.99 -1.02
N PHE A 140 -1.34 -11.46 0.07
CA PHE A 140 -0.19 -10.55 0.05
C PHE A 140 1.04 -11.08 0.77
N GLY A 141 1.00 -12.33 1.27
CA GLY A 141 2.15 -12.95 1.94
C GLY A 141 2.49 -12.31 3.28
N VAL A 142 1.52 -11.70 3.98
CA VAL A 142 1.77 -10.98 5.24
C VAL A 142 1.61 -11.92 6.43
N ASP A 143 2.66 -12.03 7.25
CA ASP A 143 2.69 -12.82 8.48
C ASP A 143 2.25 -12.02 9.72
N GLU A 144 2.09 -12.72 10.85
CA GLU A 144 1.65 -12.13 12.11
C GLU A 144 2.66 -11.14 12.69
N ALA A 145 3.96 -11.42 12.59
CA ALA A 145 4.99 -10.55 13.13
C ALA A 145 5.01 -9.18 12.42
N HIS A 146 4.81 -9.19 11.10
CA HIS A 146 4.69 -7.95 10.31
C HIS A 146 3.48 -7.12 10.78
N ILE A 147 2.31 -7.74 11.01
CA ILE A 147 1.11 -7.05 11.48
C ILE A 147 1.33 -6.49 12.90
N VAL A 148 1.88 -7.30 13.82
CA VAL A 148 2.17 -6.88 15.20
C VAL A 148 3.15 -5.70 15.22
N ARG A 149 4.21 -5.74 14.40
CA ARG A 149 5.16 -4.63 14.29
C ARG A 149 4.49 -3.36 13.79
N ALA A 150 3.71 -3.44 12.71
CA ALA A 150 2.99 -2.30 12.16
C ALA A 150 2.04 -1.67 13.20
N ILE A 151 1.33 -2.50 14.00
CA ILE A 151 0.45 -2.04 15.08
C ILE A 151 1.26 -1.31 16.16
N ARG A 152 2.37 -1.90 16.62
CA ARG A 152 3.19 -1.31 17.70
C ARG A 152 3.85 0.01 17.28
N GLU A 153 4.41 0.08 16.08
CA GLU A 153 5.12 1.26 15.58
C GLU A 153 4.18 2.42 15.23
N ASN A 154 2.96 2.12 14.78
CA ASN A 154 2.05 3.13 14.25
C ASN A 154 0.74 3.27 15.07
N HIS A 155 0.63 2.56 16.21
CA HIS A 155 -0.57 2.58 17.08
C HIS A 155 -1.88 2.30 16.33
N LEU A 156 -1.85 1.30 15.42
CA LEU A 156 -3.00 0.96 14.59
C LEU A 156 -4.10 0.31 15.43
N THR A 157 -5.35 0.71 15.22
CA THR A 157 -6.48 0.25 16.04
C THR A 157 -7.59 -0.42 15.25
N THR A 158 -7.56 -0.35 13.93
CA THR A 158 -8.60 -0.93 13.06
C THR A 158 -8.00 -1.85 12.01
N VAL A 159 -8.80 -2.79 11.49
CA VAL A 159 -8.41 -3.64 10.34
C VAL A 159 -8.06 -2.78 9.12
N GLN A 160 -8.78 -1.68 8.90
CA GLN A 160 -8.50 -0.78 7.78
C GLN A 160 -7.13 -0.11 7.92
N ASP A 161 -6.73 0.30 9.13
CA ASP A 161 -5.40 0.85 9.37
C ASP A 161 -4.33 -0.21 9.07
N VAL A 162 -4.49 -1.44 9.58
CA VAL A 162 -3.58 -2.54 9.29
C VAL A 162 -3.50 -2.81 7.79
N THR A 163 -4.62 -2.78 7.08
CA THR A 163 -4.65 -2.92 5.62
C THR A 163 -3.87 -1.82 4.92
N ASN A 164 -4.02 -0.58 5.35
CA ASN A 164 -3.33 0.58 4.77
C ASN A 164 -1.80 0.49 4.93
N TYR A 165 -1.34 -0.09 6.04
CA TYR A 165 0.10 -0.19 6.37
C TYR A 165 0.76 -1.49 5.91
N THR A 166 0.01 -2.59 5.77
CA THR A 166 0.57 -3.93 5.46
C THR A 166 0.00 -4.59 4.22
N LYS A 167 -1.08 -4.06 3.63
CA LYS A 167 -1.96 -4.68 2.63
C LYS A 167 -2.77 -5.88 3.14
N ALA A 168 -2.50 -6.41 4.34
CA ALA A 168 -3.27 -7.54 4.88
C ALA A 168 -4.75 -7.20 4.96
N GLY A 169 -5.62 -8.06 4.46
CA GLY A 169 -7.07 -7.84 4.42
C GLY A 169 -7.58 -7.09 3.18
N GLY A 170 -6.69 -6.51 2.35
CA GLY A 170 -7.07 -5.66 1.23
C GLY A 170 -7.56 -6.37 -0.05
N ALA A 171 -7.63 -7.71 -0.07
CA ALA A 171 -8.12 -8.47 -1.22
C ALA A 171 -9.38 -9.28 -0.86
N CYS A 172 -9.25 -10.56 -0.50
CA CYS A 172 -10.40 -11.43 -0.25
C CYS A 172 -11.07 -11.24 1.12
N GLY A 173 -10.44 -10.51 2.06
CA GLY A 173 -10.97 -10.24 3.40
C GLY A 173 -10.98 -11.43 4.37
N SER A 174 -10.60 -12.63 3.95
CA SER A 174 -10.69 -13.85 4.78
C SER A 174 -9.84 -13.83 6.06
N CYS A 175 -8.88 -12.90 6.15
CA CYS A 175 -8.02 -12.74 7.31
C CYS A 175 -8.48 -11.62 8.28
N HIS A 176 -9.61 -10.94 8.04
CA HIS A 176 -10.07 -9.83 8.87
C HIS A 176 -10.25 -10.21 10.34
N GLU A 177 -10.96 -11.31 10.62
CA GLU A 177 -11.17 -11.81 11.98
C GLU A 177 -9.83 -12.06 12.71
N LYS A 178 -8.87 -12.68 11.98
CA LYS A 178 -7.54 -12.91 12.54
C LYS A 178 -6.76 -11.63 12.79
N ILE A 179 -6.91 -10.63 11.93
CA ILE A 179 -6.29 -9.31 12.12
C ILE A 179 -6.90 -8.61 13.35
N GLU A 180 -8.23 -8.68 13.56
CA GLU A 180 -8.91 -8.15 14.74
C GLU A 180 -8.36 -8.77 16.03
N GLU A 181 -8.24 -10.10 16.09
CA GLU A 181 -7.63 -10.79 17.23
C GLU A 181 -6.20 -10.30 17.53
N ILE A 182 -5.39 -10.12 16.48
CA ILE A 182 -4.01 -9.64 16.60
C ILE A 182 -4.00 -8.20 17.13
N ILE A 183 -4.87 -7.32 16.62
CA ILE A 183 -5.00 -5.93 17.10
C ILE A 183 -5.34 -5.92 18.59
N GLU A 184 -6.40 -6.63 19.01
CA GLU A 184 -6.83 -6.65 20.41
C GLU A 184 -5.74 -7.16 21.35
N ARG A 185 -5.06 -8.25 20.97
CA ARG A 185 -3.98 -8.81 21.75
C ARG A 185 -2.79 -7.84 21.85
N THR A 186 -2.35 -7.28 20.74
CA THR A 186 -1.20 -6.39 20.68
C THR A 186 -1.43 -5.10 21.47
N LEU A 187 -2.61 -4.48 21.35
CA LEU A 187 -2.95 -3.29 22.12
C LEU A 187 -3.03 -3.56 23.62
N ARG A 188 -3.51 -4.73 24.02
CA ARG A 188 -3.52 -5.16 25.43
C ARG A 188 -2.10 -5.36 25.96
N GLU A 189 -1.21 -5.97 25.17
CA GLU A 189 0.19 -6.11 25.53
C GLU A 189 0.89 -4.75 25.67
N MET A 190 0.68 -3.82 24.72
CA MET A 190 1.23 -2.47 24.77
C MET A 190 0.79 -1.71 26.02
N ALA A 191 -0.50 -1.78 26.38
CA ALA A 191 -1.04 -1.15 27.59
C ALA A 191 -0.40 -1.75 28.87
N ASN A 192 -0.14 -3.07 28.90
CA ASN A 192 0.52 -3.72 30.03
C ASN A 192 2.01 -3.31 30.11
N ASP A 193 2.72 -3.20 28.98
CA ASP A 193 4.11 -2.77 28.91
C ASP A 193 4.26 -1.32 29.42
N GLU A 194 3.33 -0.42 29.05
CA GLU A 194 3.28 0.96 29.53
C GLU A 194 3.01 1.02 31.05
N ALA A 195 2.07 0.23 31.56
CA ALA A 195 1.76 0.15 32.97
C ALA A 195 2.97 -0.36 33.79
N ALA A 196 3.66 -1.40 33.31
CA ALA A 196 4.85 -1.95 33.93
C ALA A 196 6.02 -0.95 33.94
N SER A 197 6.15 -0.16 32.88
CA SER A 197 7.17 0.90 32.76
C SER A 197 6.89 2.03 33.74
N ALA A 198 5.63 2.44 33.89
CA ALA A 198 5.20 3.46 34.85
C ALA A 198 5.39 3.02 36.31
N GLU A 199 5.22 1.73 36.62
CA GLU A 199 5.43 1.17 37.95
C GLU A 199 6.93 1.11 38.30
N LYS A 200 7.77 0.83 37.30
CA LYS A 200 9.23 0.81 37.44
C LYS A 200 9.82 2.20 37.67
N ASP A 201 9.26 3.22 37.08
CA ASP A 201 9.62 4.63 37.31
C ASP A 201 9.15 5.11 38.70
N ARG A 202 7.97 4.69 39.15
CA ARG A 202 7.49 4.94 40.53
C ARG A 202 8.37 4.28 41.59
N SER A 203 8.90 3.09 41.31
CA SER A 203 9.79 2.39 42.24
C SER A 203 11.22 3.03 42.34
N ARG A 204 11.60 3.82 41.33
CA ARG A 204 12.87 4.56 41.32
C ARG A 204 12.81 5.89 42.08
N THR A 205 11.61 6.42 42.31
CA THR A 205 11.40 7.69 43.02
C THR A 205 10.85 7.50 44.43
N GLY A 206 10.77 6.27 44.94
CA GLY A 206 10.25 5.95 46.24
C GLY A 206 11.32 5.88 47.31
N GLU A 207 11.29 6.81 48.22
CA GLU A 207 11.43 6.55 49.66
C GLU A 207 11.07 7.81 50.41
N ALA A 208 9.89 7.83 50.99
CA ALA A 208 9.66 8.51 52.25
C ALA A 208 8.50 7.83 53.00
N SER A 209 8.87 7.12 54.04
CA SER A 209 7.93 6.52 54.98
C SER A 209 7.07 7.58 55.65
N GLU A 210 5.75 7.34 55.77
CA GLU A 210 4.95 8.11 56.72
C GLU A 210 4.09 7.23 57.59
N LYS A 211 4.28 7.43 58.91
CA LYS A 211 3.61 6.77 60.00
C LYS A 211 2.15 7.21 60.12
N ALA A 212 1.29 6.29 60.47
CA ALA A 212 -0.11 6.51 60.81
C ALA A 212 -0.29 7.43 62.02
N VAL A 213 -1.25 8.39 61.93
CA VAL A 213 -1.81 9.17 63.04
C VAL A 213 -3.31 9.38 62.73
N PRO A 214 -4.21 9.47 63.73
CA PRO A 214 -5.62 9.16 63.60
C PRO A 214 -6.52 10.34 63.17
N GLU A 215 -7.72 9.97 62.74
CA GLU A 215 -8.76 10.80 62.11
C GLU A 215 -9.29 11.95 62.92
N THR A 216 -9.28 13.13 62.35
CA THR A 216 -10.22 14.23 62.59
C THR A 216 -10.67 14.77 61.24
N PRO A 217 -11.85 15.41 61.06
CA PRO A 217 -12.37 15.84 59.76
C PRO A 217 -11.39 16.84 59.15
N ARG A 218 -10.73 16.40 58.08
CA ARG A 218 -9.62 17.09 57.44
C ARG A 218 -10.10 18.03 56.34
N GLU A 219 -9.88 19.31 56.48
CA GLU A 219 -9.84 20.20 55.31
C GLU A 219 -8.82 19.67 54.32
N LEU A 220 -9.21 19.50 53.05
CA LEU A 220 -8.34 19.03 51.99
C LEU A 220 -7.03 19.83 51.95
N SER A 221 -5.91 19.15 52.01
CA SER A 221 -4.59 19.79 51.90
C SER A 221 -4.44 20.52 50.54
N ALA A 222 -3.56 21.49 50.48
CA ALA A 222 -3.32 22.23 49.24
C ALA A 222 -2.99 21.30 48.06
N ALA A 223 -2.28 20.18 48.30
CA ALA A 223 -1.95 19.19 47.29
C ALA A 223 -3.21 18.40 46.81
N GLU A 224 -4.13 18.09 47.71
CA GLU A 224 -5.40 17.40 47.38
C GLU A 224 -6.34 18.31 46.59
N ARG A 225 -6.32 19.63 46.86
CA ARG A 225 -7.08 20.63 46.04
C ARG A 225 -6.52 20.76 44.65
N ILE A 226 -5.19 20.87 44.52
CA ILE A 226 -4.51 20.92 43.22
C ILE A 226 -4.79 19.65 42.39
N LYS A 227 -4.74 18.48 43.04
CA LYS A 227 -5.06 17.21 42.37
C LYS A 227 -6.53 17.14 41.93
N ALA A 228 -7.48 17.59 42.77
CA ALA A 228 -8.91 17.62 42.43
C ALA A 228 -9.20 18.61 41.27
N GLU A 229 -8.52 19.75 41.23
CA GLU A 229 -8.61 20.70 40.11
C GLU A 229 -8.06 20.11 38.83
N ALA A 230 -6.88 19.48 38.90
CA ALA A 230 -6.28 18.80 37.74
C ALA A 230 -7.16 17.65 37.24
N ASP A 231 -7.70 16.82 38.12
CA ASP A 231 -8.61 15.73 37.75
C ASP A 231 -9.95 16.24 37.16
N ALA A 232 -10.39 17.44 37.54
CA ALA A 232 -11.57 18.09 36.96
C ALA A 232 -11.27 18.66 35.57
N GLU A 233 -10.09 19.24 35.38
CA GLU A 233 -9.63 19.78 34.11
C GLU A 233 -9.39 18.66 33.09
N ILE A 234 -8.79 17.54 33.50
CA ILE A 234 -8.63 16.33 32.66
C ILE A 234 -9.99 15.82 32.19
N ARG A 235 -10.99 15.68 33.09
CA ARG A 235 -12.33 15.24 32.71
C ARG A 235 -13.00 16.21 31.72
N ALA A 236 -12.85 17.50 31.91
CA ALA A 236 -13.39 18.49 30.98
C ALA A 236 -12.76 18.40 29.59
N LEU A 237 -11.44 18.15 29.51
CA LEU A 237 -10.72 17.90 28.27
C LEU A 237 -11.16 16.61 27.60
N GLU A 238 -11.35 15.53 28.37
CA GLU A 238 -11.84 14.24 27.85
C GLU A 238 -13.26 14.39 27.27
N GLU A 239 -14.16 15.11 27.93
CA GLU A 239 -15.50 15.40 27.41
C GLU A 239 -15.43 16.26 26.12
N GLN A 240 -14.53 17.23 26.08
CA GLN A 240 -14.32 18.06 24.88
C GLN A 240 -13.78 17.22 23.72
N MET A 241 -12.80 16.37 23.98
CA MET A 241 -12.26 15.43 22.99
C MET A 241 -13.33 14.47 22.48
N GLN A 242 -14.19 13.96 23.35
CA GLN A 242 -15.29 13.07 22.96
C GLN A 242 -16.25 13.79 21.99
N ARG A 243 -16.65 15.03 22.29
CA ARG A 243 -17.50 15.84 21.39
C ARG A 243 -16.85 16.08 20.03
N VAL A 244 -15.55 16.39 20.02
CA VAL A 244 -14.80 16.59 18.75
C VAL A 244 -14.76 15.29 17.95
N ARG A 245 -14.57 14.13 18.60
CA ARG A 245 -14.62 12.82 17.93
C ARG A 245 -15.99 12.53 17.33
N GLU A 246 -17.06 12.77 18.07
CA GLU A 246 -18.44 12.56 17.59
C GLU A 246 -18.76 13.48 16.40
N GLU A 247 -18.36 14.75 16.46
CA GLU A 247 -18.52 15.67 15.33
C GLU A 247 -17.69 15.26 14.10
N ALA A 248 -16.46 14.78 14.32
CA ALA A 248 -15.61 14.28 13.24
C ALA A 248 -16.21 13.03 12.60
N GLN A 249 -16.69 12.07 13.40
CA GLN A 249 -17.37 10.87 12.91
C GLN A 249 -18.65 11.21 12.12
N ALA A 250 -19.44 12.17 12.59
CA ALA A 250 -20.63 12.60 11.87
C ALA A 250 -20.30 13.28 10.53
N LYS A 251 -19.19 14.05 10.46
CA LYS A 251 -18.71 14.63 9.20
C LYS A 251 -18.21 13.58 8.23
N ILE A 252 -17.47 12.57 8.72
CA ILE A 252 -16.98 11.45 7.92
C ILE A 252 -18.15 10.65 7.36
N ALA A 253 -19.16 10.31 8.20
CA ALA A 253 -20.34 9.57 7.76
C ALA A 253 -21.13 10.32 6.67
N ARG A 254 -21.26 11.65 6.78
CA ARG A 254 -21.90 12.48 5.74
C ARG A 254 -21.09 12.49 4.44
N ALA A 255 -19.77 12.63 4.53
CA ALA A 255 -18.90 12.61 3.36
C ALA A 255 -18.92 11.25 2.65
N GLN A 256 -18.96 10.15 3.40
CA GLN A 256 -19.08 8.79 2.85
C GLN A 256 -20.44 8.58 2.14
N GLU A 257 -21.53 9.07 2.72
CA GLU A 257 -22.85 8.98 2.09
C GLU A 257 -22.93 9.84 0.81
N GLU A 258 -22.33 11.03 0.81
CA GLU A 258 -22.23 11.85 -0.39
C GLU A 258 -21.37 11.21 -1.48
N ALA A 259 -20.25 10.58 -1.11
CA ALA A 259 -19.38 9.84 -2.02
C ALA A 259 -20.14 8.65 -2.63
N ARG A 260 -20.87 7.88 -1.82
CA ARG A 260 -21.69 6.76 -2.29
C ARG A 260 -22.77 7.21 -3.30
N ARG A 261 -23.46 8.32 -3.02
CA ARG A 261 -24.45 8.88 -3.95
C ARG A 261 -23.83 9.36 -5.25
N ARG A 262 -22.62 9.93 -5.20
CA ARG A 262 -21.88 10.31 -6.42
C ARG A 262 -21.50 9.09 -7.25
N ASP A 263 -21.02 8.03 -6.60
CA ASP A 263 -20.67 6.78 -7.27
C ASP A 263 -21.88 6.12 -7.93
N GLU A 264 -23.03 6.10 -7.26
CA GLU A 264 -24.28 5.60 -7.83
C GLU A 264 -24.71 6.42 -9.05
N GLN A 265 -24.61 7.75 -8.98
CA GLN A 265 -24.93 8.63 -10.13
C GLN A 265 -23.94 8.42 -11.29
N LEU A 266 -22.64 8.23 -10.98
CA LEU A 266 -21.62 7.99 -12.00
C LEU A 266 -21.83 6.64 -12.70
N ARG A 267 -22.20 5.60 -11.94
CA ARG A 267 -22.56 4.28 -12.49
C ARG A 267 -23.78 4.37 -13.40
N ALA A 268 -24.85 5.03 -12.94
CA ALA A 268 -26.05 5.22 -13.74
C ALA A 268 -25.78 6.01 -15.03
N ALA A 269 -24.95 7.05 -14.96
CA ALA A 269 -24.54 7.82 -16.13
C ALA A 269 -23.71 6.98 -17.12
N LYS A 270 -22.78 6.16 -16.62
CA LYS A 270 -22.00 5.22 -17.44
C LYS A 270 -22.86 4.15 -18.09
N GLU A 271 -23.84 3.59 -17.37
CA GLU A 271 -24.77 2.61 -17.92
C GLU A 271 -25.62 3.23 -19.03
N GLU A 272 -26.07 4.48 -18.86
CA GLU A 272 -26.83 5.19 -19.89
C GLU A 272 -25.94 5.51 -21.11
N GLU A 273 -24.70 5.91 -20.91
CA GLU A 273 -23.73 6.15 -21.98
C GLU A 273 -23.40 4.86 -22.75
N LEU A 274 -23.18 3.74 -22.03
CA LEU A 274 -22.99 2.42 -22.63
C LEU A 274 -24.22 1.96 -23.42
N ARG A 275 -25.42 2.23 -22.92
CA ARG A 275 -26.67 1.90 -23.66
C ARG A 275 -26.78 2.73 -24.94
N LYS A 276 -26.48 4.03 -24.86
CA LYS A 276 -26.49 4.91 -26.07
C LYS A 276 -25.37 4.50 -27.05
N ALA A 277 -24.19 4.10 -26.55
CA ALA A 277 -23.13 3.60 -27.41
C ALA A 277 -23.49 2.26 -28.09
N ALA A 278 -24.21 1.37 -27.39
CA ALA A 278 -24.69 0.11 -27.95
C ALA A 278 -25.76 0.35 -29.04
N GLU A 279 -26.68 1.29 -28.82
CA GLU A 279 -27.69 1.68 -29.84
C GLU A 279 -27.06 2.31 -31.09
N VAL A 280 -25.95 3.06 -30.94
CA VAL A 280 -25.17 3.63 -32.05
C VAL A 280 -24.32 2.56 -32.75
N SER A 281 -23.85 1.52 -32.01
CA SER A 281 -23.05 0.43 -32.57
C SER A 281 -23.83 -0.53 -33.49
N GLU A 282 -25.15 -0.64 -33.34
CA GLU A 282 -25.98 -1.48 -34.22
C GLU A 282 -26.22 -0.87 -35.61
N THR A 283 -25.94 0.43 -35.80
CA THR A 283 -26.23 1.15 -37.05
C THR A 283 -24.99 1.59 -37.83
N ALA A 284 -23.76 1.30 -37.41
CA ALA A 284 -22.56 1.92 -37.96
C ALA A 284 -21.47 0.95 -38.54
N ASP A 285 -21.82 -0.29 -38.88
CA ASP A 285 -20.81 -1.26 -39.40
C ASP A 285 -21.15 -1.80 -40.78
N GLU A 286 -21.29 -0.89 -41.77
CA GLU A 286 -21.45 -1.23 -43.22
C GLU A 286 -20.11 -1.24 -43.99
N GLY A 287 -18.98 -1.40 -43.31
CA GLY A 287 -17.65 -1.52 -43.95
C GLY A 287 -17.23 -2.96 -44.22
N PRO A 288 -16.11 -3.17 -44.96
CA PRO A 288 -15.51 -4.48 -45.16
C PRO A 288 -15.17 -5.18 -43.83
N VAL A 289 -15.44 -6.48 -43.75
CA VAL A 289 -15.31 -7.28 -42.53
C VAL A 289 -14.46 -8.50 -42.80
N ASN A 290 -13.55 -8.83 -41.87
CA ASN A 290 -12.66 -9.99 -41.91
C ASN A 290 -11.84 -10.05 -43.22
N GLU A 291 -11.96 -11.09 -44.02
CA GLU A 291 -11.17 -11.32 -45.23
C GLU A 291 -11.24 -10.20 -46.27
N ASP A 292 -12.29 -9.39 -46.24
CA ASP A 292 -12.46 -8.22 -47.11
C ASP A 292 -11.66 -6.99 -46.64
N VAL A 293 -11.07 -7.05 -45.43
CA VAL A 293 -10.21 -5.98 -44.88
C VAL A 293 -8.80 -6.15 -45.43
N PRO A 294 -8.19 -5.14 -46.06
CA PRO A 294 -6.87 -5.27 -46.74
C PRO A 294 -5.73 -5.81 -45.87
N PHE A 295 -5.77 -5.59 -44.55
CA PHE A 295 -4.76 -6.02 -43.61
C PHE A 295 -5.18 -7.22 -42.73
N TYR A 296 -6.24 -7.91 -43.08
CA TYR A 296 -6.75 -9.06 -42.31
C TYR A 296 -5.69 -10.15 -42.11
N ALA A 297 -4.93 -10.47 -43.14
CA ALA A 297 -3.91 -11.50 -43.07
C ALA A 297 -2.79 -11.16 -42.05
N GLU A 298 -2.39 -9.89 -41.98
CA GLU A 298 -1.42 -9.40 -41.01
C GLU A 298 -1.95 -9.52 -39.60
N VAL A 299 -3.20 -9.15 -39.35
CA VAL A 299 -3.87 -9.29 -38.04
C VAL A 299 -3.92 -10.76 -37.62
N VAL A 300 -4.35 -11.68 -38.50
CA VAL A 300 -4.40 -13.12 -38.22
C VAL A 300 -3.01 -13.67 -37.84
N ARG A 301 -1.96 -13.23 -38.55
CA ARG A 301 -0.59 -13.64 -38.24
C ARG A 301 -0.18 -13.19 -36.85
N VAL A 302 -0.38 -11.90 -36.54
CA VAL A 302 -0.05 -11.33 -35.22
C VAL A 302 -0.81 -12.04 -34.11
N ILE A 303 -2.10 -12.26 -34.26
CA ILE A 303 -2.91 -12.94 -33.23
C ILE A 303 -2.43 -14.39 -33.00
N ASN A 304 -2.02 -15.12 -34.06
CA ASN A 304 -1.49 -16.46 -33.91
C ASN A 304 -0.13 -16.46 -33.18
N ASP A 305 0.75 -15.51 -33.47
CA ASP A 305 2.03 -15.35 -32.75
C ASP A 305 1.79 -15.02 -31.27
N MET A 306 0.84 -14.12 -31.00
CA MET A 306 0.44 -13.75 -29.64
C MET A 306 -0.19 -14.93 -28.87
N LYS A 307 -0.98 -15.78 -29.53
CA LYS A 307 -1.58 -16.97 -28.94
C LYS A 307 -0.50 -17.94 -28.41
N VAL A 308 0.58 -18.09 -29.15
CA VAL A 308 1.73 -18.91 -28.72
C VAL A 308 2.42 -18.31 -27.51
N ALA A 309 2.61 -16.98 -27.50
CA ALA A 309 3.24 -16.29 -26.38
C ALA A 309 2.39 -16.36 -25.10
N LEU A 310 1.08 -16.09 -25.20
CA LEU A 310 0.17 -16.12 -24.07
C LEU A 310 -0.04 -17.53 -23.49
N ALA A 311 0.10 -18.57 -24.31
CA ALA A 311 -0.04 -19.96 -23.86
C ALA A 311 1.02 -20.36 -22.84
N GLN A 312 2.19 -19.70 -22.81
CA GLN A 312 3.24 -19.95 -21.81
C GLN A 312 2.79 -19.56 -20.39
N ASP A 313 1.91 -18.56 -20.29
CA ASP A 313 1.34 -18.08 -19.03
C ASP A 313 -0.07 -18.62 -18.76
N GLY A 314 -0.50 -19.67 -19.51
CA GLY A 314 -1.82 -20.27 -19.38
C GLY A 314 -2.98 -19.43 -19.92
N GLY A 315 -2.68 -18.35 -20.65
CA GLY A 315 -3.65 -17.50 -21.34
C GLY A 315 -3.83 -17.85 -22.80
N SER A 316 -4.87 -17.28 -23.44
CA SER A 316 -5.07 -17.39 -24.88
C SER A 316 -5.85 -16.19 -25.42
N VAL A 317 -5.71 -15.94 -26.73
CA VAL A 317 -6.43 -14.92 -27.47
C VAL A 317 -7.04 -15.54 -28.74
N GLU A 318 -8.29 -15.20 -29.04
CA GLU A 318 -8.96 -15.57 -30.30
C GLU A 318 -9.42 -14.34 -31.04
N LEU A 319 -9.20 -14.34 -32.37
CA LEU A 319 -9.72 -13.31 -33.26
C LEU A 319 -11.22 -13.59 -33.53
N LYS A 320 -12.07 -12.59 -33.31
CA LYS A 320 -13.54 -12.70 -33.56
C LYS A 320 -13.97 -11.94 -34.82
N LYS A 321 -13.51 -10.70 -34.96
CA LYS A 321 -13.91 -9.82 -36.09
C LYS A 321 -12.81 -8.80 -36.38
N VAL A 322 -12.61 -8.46 -37.63
CA VAL A 322 -11.77 -7.35 -38.07
C VAL A 322 -12.60 -6.42 -38.94
N THR A 323 -12.44 -5.12 -38.67
CA THR A 323 -13.03 -4.04 -39.51
C THR A 323 -11.89 -3.09 -39.90
N SER A 324 -12.18 -2.10 -40.71
CA SER A 324 -11.20 -1.10 -41.15
C SER A 324 -10.55 -0.32 -40.01
N GLU A 325 -11.18 -0.23 -38.84
CA GLU A 325 -10.72 0.58 -37.69
C GLU A 325 -10.58 -0.23 -36.41
N LYS A 326 -11.20 -1.42 -36.31
CA LYS A 326 -11.29 -2.17 -35.07
C LYS A 326 -11.01 -3.65 -35.27
N VAL A 327 -10.32 -4.25 -34.30
CA VAL A 327 -10.05 -5.68 -34.19
C VAL A 327 -10.69 -6.19 -32.91
N TYR A 328 -11.61 -7.14 -33.02
CA TYR A 328 -12.32 -7.76 -31.91
C TYR A 328 -11.64 -9.07 -31.55
N VAL A 329 -11.21 -9.19 -30.31
CA VAL A 329 -10.56 -10.38 -29.77
C VAL A 329 -11.29 -10.89 -28.55
N GLU A 330 -11.18 -12.17 -28.27
CA GLU A 330 -11.64 -12.78 -27.03
C GLU A 330 -10.46 -13.36 -26.27
N LEU A 331 -10.21 -12.84 -25.07
CA LEU A 331 -9.21 -13.37 -24.17
C LEU A 331 -9.78 -14.52 -23.34
N SER A 332 -8.97 -15.55 -23.08
CA SER A 332 -9.37 -16.72 -22.28
C SER A 332 -8.23 -17.22 -21.40
N GLY A 333 -8.53 -18.17 -20.49
CA GLY A 333 -7.56 -18.71 -19.54
C GLY A 333 -7.12 -17.67 -18.49
N SER A 334 -5.85 -17.66 -18.12
CA SER A 334 -5.29 -16.75 -17.10
C SER A 334 -5.40 -15.25 -17.46
N CYS A 335 -5.69 -14.92 -18.73
CA CYS A 335 -5.91 -13.53 -19.17
C CYS A 335 -7.28 -12.97 -18.78
N VAL A 336 -8.25 -13.82 -18.37
CA VAL A 336 -9.60 -13.39 -17.97
C VAL A 336 -9.60 -13.05 -16.49
N GLY A 337 -9.98 -11.78 -16.15
CA GLY A 337 -10.01 -11.32 -14.73
C GLY A 337 -8.64 -11.03 -14.12
N CYS A 338 -7.56 -11.10 -14.90
CA CYS A 338 -6.23 -10.70 -14.46
C CYS A 338 -6.15 -9.17 -14.39
N MET A 339 -5.51 -8.63 -13.34
CA MET A 339 -5.23 -7.17 -13.24
C MET A 339 -4.37 -6.65 -14.41
N MET A 340 -3.76 -7.55 -15.19
CA MET A 340 -2.93 -7.25 -16.37
C MET A 340 -3.69 -7.31 -17.71
N THR A 341 -5.01 -7.53 -17.70
CA THR A 341 -5.83 -7.67 -18.93
C THR A 341 -5.66 -6.45 -19.85
N ASP A 342 -5.67 -5.24 -19.28
CA ASP A 342 -5.54 -4.00 -20.05
C ASP A 342 -4.13 -3.85 -20.66
N MET A 343 -3.09 -4.31 -19.97
CA MET A 343 -1.73 -4.34 -20.50
C MET A 343 -1.59 -5.35 -21.63
N THR A 344 -2.22 -6.53 -21.50
CA THR A 344 -2.24 -7.55 -22.55
C THR A 344 -2.94 -7.02 -23.80
N LEU A 345 -4.09 -6.35 -23.66
CA LEU A 345 -4.81 -5.73 -24.76
C LEU A 345 -3.99 -4.61 -25.43
N SER A 346 -3.32 -3.77 -24.63
CA SER A 346 -2.45 -2.71 -25.12
C SER A 346 -1.25 -3.27 -25.90
N TRP A 347 -0.67 -4.38 -25.43
CA TRP A 347 0.41 -5.07 -26.11
C TRP A 347 -0.05 -5.68 -27.43
N ILE A 348 -1.21 -6.37 -27.46
CA ILE A 348 -1.82 -6.89 -28.67
C ILE A 348 -2.06 -5.75 -29.67
N GLN A 349 -2.62 -4.63 -29.23
CA GLN A 349 -2.88 -3.47 -30.07
C GLN A 349 -1.60 -2.92 -30.68
N GLN A 350 -0.53 -2.78 -29.88
CA GLN A 350 0.75 -2.30 -30.37
C GLN A 350 1.32 -3.22 -31.46
N GLN A 351 1.31 -4.53 -31.26
CA GLN A 351 1.84 -5.49 -32.25
C GLN A 351 1.01 -5.48 -33.55
N ILE A 352 -0.31 -5.31 -33.47
CA ILE A 352 -1.16 -5.16 -34.64
C ILE A 352 -0.83 -3.86 -35.37
N MET A 353 -0.71 -2.74 -34.67
CA MET A 353 -0.40 -1.43 -35.26
C MET A 353 0.99 -1.43 -35.93
N GLU A 354 1.98 -2.09 -35.36
CA GLU A 354 3.31 -2.25 -35.98
C GLU A 354 3.25 -3.07 -37.29
N ALA A 355 2.44 -4.12 -37.34
CA ALA A 355 2.28 -4.96 -38.50
C ALA A 355 1.45 -4.30 -39.63
N VAL A 356 0.44 -3.52 -39.28
CA VAL A 356 -0.55 -2.92 -40.18
C VAL A 356 -0.08 -1.51 -40.65
N GLY A 357 0.73 -0.81 -39.84
CA GLY A 357 1.29 0.51 -40.17
C GLY A 357 0.34 1.69 -39.96
N HIS A 358 -0.83 1.48 -39.35
CA HIS A 358 -1.78 2.54 -38.99
C HIS A 358 -2.53 2.20 -37.68
N TYR A 359 -3.26 3.17 -37.12
CA TYR A 359 -4.00 2.99 -35.89
C TYR A 359 -5.20 2.06 -36.10
N VAL A 360 -5.29 1.03 -35.22
CA VAL A 360 -6.40 0.09 -35.14
C VAL A 360 -6.73 -0.11 -33.66
N GLN A 361 -7.99 -0.01 -33.29
CA GLN A 361 -8.42 -0.23 -31.92
C GLN A 361 -8.68 -1.72 -31.66
N VAL A 362 -8.08 -2.29 -30.60
CA VAL A 362 -8.35 -3.67 -30.16
C VAL A 362 -9.42 -3.67 -29.07
N ILE A 363 -10.47 -4.47 -29.26
CA ILE A 363 -11.63 -4.58 -28.35
C ILE A 363 -11.73 -6.02 -27.86
N ASN A 364 -11.74 -6.21 -26.54
CA ASN A 364 -12.02 -7.51 -25.95
C ASN A 364 -13.54 -7.75 -25.91
N THR A 365 -13.98 -8.86 -26.49
CA THR A 365 -15.41 -9.27 -26.50
C THR A 365 -15.77 -10.21 -25.36
N ALA A 366 -14.78 -10.68 -24.58
CA ALA A 366 -15.06 -11.49 -23.38
C ALA A 366 -15.88 -10.66 -22.38
N ALA A 367 -17.02 -11.18 -21.94
CA ALA A 367 -17.77 -10.56 -20.86
C ALA A 367 -16.86 -10.44 -19.63
N PRO A 368 -16.88 -9.30 -18.89
CA PRO A 368 -16.14 -9.20 -17.64
C PRO A 368 -16.59 -10.35 -16.74
N ALA A 369 -15.63 -11.11 -16.21
CA ALA A 369 -15.92 -12.15 -15.23
C ALA A 369 -16.71 -11.53 -14.07
N PRO A 370 -17.77 -12.21 -13.55
CA PRO A 370 -18.49 -11.72 -12.40
C PRO A 370 -17.49 -11.52 -11.25
N LEU A 371 -17.53 -10.35 -10.64
CA LEU A 371 -16.63 -9.95 -9.55
C LEU A 371 -16.74 -10.83 -8.30
N PHE A 372 -17.75 -11.74 -8.27
CA PHE A 372 -17.92 -12.75 -7.22
C PHE A 372 -18.44 -14.04 -7.87
N PRO A 373 -17.80 -15.19 -7.67
CA PRO A 373 -18.43 -16.48 -7.94
C PRO A 373 -19.58 -16.69 -6.95
N GLU A 374 -20.74 -17.18 -7.44
CA GLU A 374 -21.88 -17.61 -6.62
C GLU A 374 -21.50 -18.77 -5.67
#